data_aab2ac7aa32034e18d895455653024a6
#
_entry.id   aab2ac7aa32034e18d895455653024a6
#
_cell.length_a   1.000
_cell.length_b   1.000
_cell.length_c   1.000
_cell.angle_alpha   90.00
_cell.angle_beta   90.00
_cell.angle_gamma   90.00
#
_symmetry.space_group_name_H-M   'P 1'
#
loop_
_entity.id
_entity.type
_entity.pdbx_description
1 polymer ?
#
loop_
_entity_poly.entity_id
_entity_poly.type
_entity_poly.pdbx_seq_one_letter_code
_entity_poly.pdbx_strand_id
1 'polypeptide(L)'
;MNGIDAKLLIVDDNEGVRHLVSRWLERAGFSVQEAKDGAEAIEMVRKDPPDIVLADIRMPKVDGIELARIIKNEHPGIKIILMTAYSSPQTIAQARREGVDDYLEKPFTKDQVERITMEVLSSE
;
A
#
# COMPACT_ATOMS: atom_id res chain seq x y z
N MET A 1 11.45 18.50 -5.67
CA MET A 1 11.28 17.09 -6.07
C MET A 1 9.83 16.70 -6.02
N ASN A 2 9.34 16.15 -7.08
CA ASN A 2 8.01 15.55 -7.08
C ASN A 2 8.14 14.09 -6.62
N GLY A 3 7.04 13.40 -6.41
CA GLY A 3 7.03 12.03 -5.92
C GLY A 3 7.50 10.98 -6.91
N ILE A 4 8.01 11.37 -8.06
CA ILE A 4 8.38 10.45 -9.14
C ILE A 4 9.51 9.50 -8.73
N ASP A 5 10.44 9.96 -7.91
CA ASP A 5 11.56 9.13 -7.48
C ASP A 5 11.19 8.17 -6.35
N ALA A 6 9.96 8.21 -5.87
CA ALA A 6 9.53 7.33 -4.78
C ALA A 6 9.43 5.89 -5.24
N LYS A 7 9.78 4.98 -4.34
CA LYS A 7 9.65 3.54 -4.55
C LYS A 7 8.36 3.06 -3.91
N LEU A 8 7.57 2.34 -4.68
CA LEU A 8 6.27 1.83 -4.24
C LEU A 8 6.27 0.31 -4.23
N LEU A 9 5.61 -0.27 -3.24
CA LEU A 9 5.35 -1.70 -3.21
C LEU A 9 3.85 -1.91 -3.21
N ILE A 10 3.36 -2.67 -4.19
CA ILE A 10 1.93 -3.02 -4.31
C ILE A 10 1.75 -4.45 -3.85
N VAL A 11 0.88 -4.66 -2.87
CA VAL A 11 0.64 -5.97 -2.28
C VAL A 11 -0.81 -6.35 -2.46
N ASP A 12 -1.07 -7.38 -3.23
CA ASP A 12 -2.43 -7.86 -3.49
C ASP A 12 -2.34 -9.29 -3.98
N ASP A 13 -3.18 -10.17 -3.44
CA ASP A 13 -3.20 -11.56 -3.88
C ASP A 13 -3.95 -11.72 -5.20
N ASN A 14 -4.71 -10.72 -5.63
CA ASN A 14 -5.35 -10.71 -6.93
C ASN A 14 -4.37 -10.16 -7.96
N GLU A 15 -3.87 -11.04 -8.82
CA GLU A 15 -2.87 -10.67 -9.80
C GLU A 15 -3.33 -9.58 -10.76
N GLY A 16 -4.59 -9.63 -11.20
CA GLY A 16 -5.13 -8.64 -12.12
C GLY A 16 -5.16 -7.25 -11.51
N VAL A 17 -5.65 -7.12 -10.29
CA VAL A 17 -5.68 -5.84 -9.58
C VAL A 17 -4.26 -5.34 -9.33
N ARG A 18 -3.39 -6.24 -8.86
CA ARG A 18 -2.00 -5.88 -8.56
C ARG A 18 -1.28 -5.32 -9.78
N HIS A 19 -1.36 -6.02 -10.91
CA HIS A 19 -0.71 -5.56 -12.14
C HIS A 19 -1.32 -4.27 -12.65
N LEU A 20 -2.64 -4.12 -12.56
CA LEU A 20 -3.31 -2.92 -13.03
C LEU A 20 -2.85 -1.68 -12.25
N VAL A 21 -2.87 -1.77 -10.92
CA VAL A 21 -2.43 -0.66 -10.06
C VAL A 21 -0.97 -0.34 -10.30
N SER A 22 -0.14 -1.39 -10.39
CA SER A 22 1.29 -1.20 -10.66
C SER A 22 1.53 -0.45 -11.96
N ARG A 23 0.81 -0.84 -13.00
CA ARG A 23 0.98 -0.20 -14.32
C ARG A 23 0.56 1.25 -14.30
N TRP A 24 -0.55 1.56 -13.62
CA TRP A 24 -1.00 2.95 -13.48
C TRP A 24 0.09 3.81 -12.82
N LEU A 25 0.68 3.30 -11.75
CA LEU A 25 1.67 4.07 -10.99
C LEU A 25 3.00 4.14 -11.71
N GLU A 26 3.39 3.10 -12.45
CA GLU A 26 4.59 3.16 -13.29
C GLU A 26 4.45 4.24 -14.36
N ARG A 27 3.28 4.33 -14.99
CA ARG A 27 3.02 5.36 -15.99
C ARG A 27 3.01 6.77 -15.41
N ALA A 28 2.70 6.88 -14.12
CA ALA A 28 2.76 8.16 -13.42
C ALA A 28 4.20 8.54 -13.04
N GLY A 29 5.17 7.66 -13.26
CA GLY A 29 6.58 7.94 -13.05
C GLY A 29 7.20 7.31 -11.81
N PHE A 30 6.44 6.48 -11.08
CA PHE A 30 6.96 5.84 -9.88
C PHE A 30 7.73 4.55 -10.22
N SER A 31 8.66 4.19 -9.34
CA SER A 31 9.34 2.90 -9.38
C SER A 31 8.51 1.93 -8.57
N VAL A 32 7.96 0.89 -9.20
CA VAL A 32 6.97 0.02 -8.56
C VAL A 32 7.45 -1.42 -8.53
N GLN A 33 7.32 -2.05 -7.37
CA GLN A 33 7.50 -3.49 -7.20
C GLN A 33 6.19 -4.10 -6.72
N GLU A 34 6.05 -5.40 -6.90
CA GLU A 34 4.83 -6.12 -6.56
C GLU A 34 5.14 -7.28 -5.64
N ALA A 35 4.23 -7.52 -4.68
CA ALA A 35 4.25 -8.69 -3.82
C ALA A 35 2.88 -9.35 -3.90
N LYS A 36 2.84 -10.66 -3.96
CA LYS A 36 1.59 -11.41 -4.12
C LYS A 36 0.88 -11.68 -2.79
N ASP A 37 1.58 -11.50 -1.67
CA ASP A 37 1.00 -11.72 -0.35
C ASP A 37 1.83 -10.97 0.71
N GLY A 38 1.34 -11.00 1.95
CA GLY A 38 1.98 -10.27 3.03
C GLY A 38 3.36 -10.82 3.39
N ALA A 39 3.53 -12.13 3.30
CA ALA A 39 4.83 -12.74 3.63
C ALA A 39 5.91 -12.29 2.66
N GLU A 40 5.60 -12.30 1.36
CA GLU A 40 6.53 -11.80 0.35
C GLU A 40 6.81 -10.31 0.55
N ALA A 41 5.77 -9.53 0.88
CA ALA A 41 5.93 -8.11 1.12
C ALA A 41 6.90 -7.83 2.27
N ILE A 42 6.78 -8.57 3.36
CA ILE A 42 7.66 -8.39 4.51
C ILE A 42 9.12 -8.63 4.11
N GLU A 43 9.37 -9.69 3.36
CA GLU A 43 10.72 -9.98 2.90
C GLU A 43 11.27 -8.88 1.99
N MET A 44 10.44 -8.39 1.08
CA MET A 44 10.84 -7.33 0.15
C MET A 44 11.14 -6.04 0.88
N VAL A 45 10.31 -5.68 1.85
CA VAL A 45 10.51 -4.47 2.67
C VAL A 45 11.82 -4.55 3.44
N ARG A 46 12.15 -5.71 3.98
CA ARG A 46 13.38 -5.88 4.73
C ARG A 46 14.63 -5.77 3.88
N LYS A 47 14.54 -6.23 2.63
CA LYS A 47 15.67 -6.18 1.70
C LYS A 47 15.89 -4.79 1.11
N ASP A 48 14.81 -4.13 0.74
CA ASP A 48 14.87 -2.85 0.03
C ASP A 48 13.62 -2.04 0.40
N PRO A 49 13.67 -1.30 1.52
CA PRO A 49 12.50 -0.60 2.02
C PRO A 49 11.94 0.39 1.00
N PRO A 50 10.65 0.30 0.65
CA PRO A 50 10.02 1.28 -0.21
C PRO A 50 9.66 2.54 0.57
N ASP A 51 9.26 3.58 -0.14
CA ASP A 51 8.75 4.80 0.49
C ASP A 51 7.30 4.65 0.92
N ILE A 52 6.54 3.87 0.14
CA ILE A 52 5.12 3.67 0.41
C ILE A 52 4.69 2.26 -0.02
N VAL A 53 3.77 1.69 0.75
CA VAL A 53 3.17 0.38 0.47
C VAL A 53 1.68 0.58 0.28
N LEU A 54 1.15 0.05 -0.82
CA LEU A 54 -0.29 -0.06 -1.06
C LEU A 54 -0.65 -1.52 -0.93
N ALA A 55 -1.49 -1.88 0.03
CA ALA A 55 -1.78 -3.28 0.34
C ALA A 55 -3.28 -3.52 0.47
N ASP A 56 -3.74 -4.63 -0.10
CA ASP A 56 -5.10 -5.10 0.11
C ASP A 56 -5.24 -5.55 1.57
N ILE A 57 -6.38 -5.28 2.17
CA ILE A 57 -6.64 -5.73 3.54
C ILE A 57 -6.84 -7.25 3.56
N ARG A 58 -7.63 -7.77 2.61
CA ARG A 58 -7.98 -9.19 2.62
C ARG A 58 -6.98 -10.02 1.83
N MET A 59 -6.07 -10.64 2.56
CA MET A 59 -5.11 -11.58 1.99
C MET A 59 -4.99 -12.78 2.93
N PRO A 60 -4.69 -13.96 2.41
CA PRO A 60 -4.51 -15.13 3.27
C PRO A 60 -3.27 -14.98 4.15
N LYS A 61 -3.31 -15.59 5.33
CA LYS A 61 -2.21 -15.67 6.30
C LYS A 61 -1.91 -14.34 6.98
N VAL A 62 -1.38 -13.37 6.25
CA VAL A 62 -1.05 -12.04 6.80
C VAL A 62 -1.92 -11.04 6.06
N ASP A 63 -2.94 -10.50 6.72
CA ASP A 63 -3.80 -9.50 6.09
C ASP A 63 -3.11 -8.13 6.07
N GLY A 64 -3.73 -7.17 5.38
CA GLY A 64 -3.11 -5.86 5.20
C GLY A 64 -2.93 -5.08 6.48
N ILE A 65 -3.81 -5.25 7.46
CA ILE A 65 -3.70 -4.55 8.74
C ILE A 65 -2.53 -5.11 9.55
N GLU A 66 -2.40 -6.43 9.57
CA GLU A 66 -1.27 -7.08 10.24
C GLU A 66 0.05 -6.71 9.55
N LEU A 67 0.05 -6.70 8.23
CA LEU A 67 1.21 -6.27 7.46
C LEU A 67 1.61 -4.84 7.84
N ALA A 68 0.63 -3.94 7.93
CA ALA A 68 0.89 -2.55 8.31
C ALA A 68 1.52 -2.47 9.70
N ARG A 69 1.01 -3.25 10.65
CA ARG A 69 1.56 -3.30 12.02
C ARG A 69 3.02 -3.71 12.00
N ILE A 70 3.33 -4.77 11.26
CA ILE A 70 4.71 -5.28 11.19
C ILE A 70 5.63 -4.25 10.53
N ILE A 71 5.21 -3.68 9.41
CA ILE A 71 6.04 -2.70 8.70
C ILE A 71 6.25 -1.45 9.55
N LYS A 72 5.21 -0.92 10.18
CA LYS A 72 5.34 0.29 11.00
C LYS A 72 6.22 0.07 12.22
N ASN A 73 6.22 -1.14 12.79
CA ASN A 73 7.10 -1.44 13.91
C ASN A 73 8.57 -1.46 13.48
N GLU A 74 8.86 -1.99 12.32
CA GLU A 74 10.24 -2.12 11.83
C GLU A 74 10.72 -0.87 11.11
N HIS A 75 9.82 -0.18 10.40
CA HIS A 75 10.15 0.98 9.57
C HIS A 75 9.05 2.03 9.68
N PRO A 76 8.99 2.78 10.79
CA PRO A 76 7.89 3.73 11.01
C PRO A 76 7.79 4.84 9.95
N GLY A 77 8.85 5.08 9.20
CA GLY A 77 8.83 6.09 8.13
C GLY A 77 8.16 5.66 6.84
N ILE A 78 7.91 4.37 6.65
CA ILE A 78 7.25 3.90 5.45
C ILE A 78 5.76 4.24 5.53
N LYS A 79 5.25 4.90 4.48
CA LYS A 79 3.83 5.22 4.40
C LYS A 79 3.03 3.99 3.97
N ILE A 80 1.80 3.86 4.46
CA ILE A 80 0.96 2.71 4.11
C ILE A 80 -0.44 3.19 3.74
N ILE A 81 -0.90 2.73 2.57
CA ILE A 81 -2.27 2.90 2.11
C ILE A 81 -2.89 1.51 2.02
N LEU A 82 -4.03 1.31 2.65
CA LEU A 82 -4.76 0.04 2.54
C LEU A 82 -5.84 0.16 1.47
N MET A 83 -6.01 -0.92 0.71
CA MET A 83 -7.06 -1.04 -0.30
C MET A 83 -8.07 -2.05 0.21
N THR A 84 -9.37 -1.76 0.08
CA THR A 84 -10.39 -2.66 0.60
C THR A 84 -11.68 -2.58 -0.20
N ALA A 85 -12.31 -3.75 -0.40
CA ALA A 85 -13.67 -3.82 -0.94
C ALA A 85 -14.71 -3.58 0.14
N TYR A 86 -14.31 -3.69 1.41
CA TYR A 86 -15.20 -3.50 2.56
C TYR A 86 -14.52 -2.62 3.58
N SER A 87 -15.08 -1.43 3.77
CA SER A 87 -14.63 -0.56 4.84
C SER A 87 -15.74 -0.47 5.88
N SER A 88 -15.50 -1.03 7.06
CA SER A 88 -16.38 -0.83 8.20
C SER A 88 -15.72 0.18 9.14
N PRO A 89 -16.50 0.88 9.98
CA PRO A 89 -15.89 1.78 10.95
C PRO A 89 -14.87 1.08 11.85
N GLN A 90 -15.13 -0.18 12.22
CA GLN A 90 -14.23 -0.95 13.06
C GLN A 90 -12.90 -1.26 12.34
N THR A 91 -12.99 -1.65 11.08
CA THR A 91 -11.80 -1.94 10.28
C THR A 91 -10.94 -0.70 10.08
N ILE A 92 -11.57 0.41 9.77
CA ILE A 92 -10.86 1.69 9.59
C ILE A 92 -10.19 2.12 10.89
N ALA A 93 -10.91 2.01 12.02
CA ALA A 93 -10.36 2.36 13.32
C ALA A 93 -9.15 1.49 13.67
N GLN A 94 -9.24 0.19 13.38
CA GLN A 94 -8.13 -0.73 13.62
C GLN A 94 -6.92 -0.35 12.77
N ALA A 95 -7.14 -0.06 11.48
CA ALA A 95 -6.06 0.33 10.57
C ALA A 95 -5.36 1.61 11.07
N ARG A 96 -6.13 2.58 11.52
CA ARG A 96 -5.57 3.83 12.04
C ARG A 96 -4.74 3.60 13.30
N ARG A 97 -5.17 2.69 14.17
CA ARG A 97 -4.40 2.34 15.37
C ARG A 97 -3.05 1.72 15.02
N GLU A 98 -2.97 1.02 13.89
CA GLU A 98 -1.72 0.43 13.44
C GLU A 98 -0.84 1.39 12.64
N GLY A 99 -1.26 2.65 12.52
CA GLY A 99 -0.44 3.67 11.88
C GLY A 99 -0.60 3.79 10.38
N VAL A 100 -1.67 3.23 9.83
CA VAL A 100 -1.96 3.34 8.40
C VAL A 100 -2.24 4.80 8.04
N ASP A 101 -1.64 5.27 6.96
CA ASP A 101 -1.69 6.68 6.57
C ASP A 101 -2.99 7.03 5.85
N ASP A 102 -3.54 6.10 5.07
CA ASP A 102 -4.83 6.31 4.41
C ASP A 102 -5.39 4.98 3.91
N TYR A 103 -6.60 5.01 3.40
CA TYR A 103 -7.22 3.82 2.80
C TYR A 103 -7.97 4.21 1.53
N LEU A 104 -8.20 3.22 0.67
CA LEU A 104 -8.84 3.40 -0.64
C LEU A 104 -9.85 2.28 -0.85
N GLU A 105 -11.10 2.64 -1.10
CA GLU A 105 -12.17 1.66 -1.32
C GLU A 105 -12.21 1.17 -2.76
N LYS A 106 -12.35 -0.14 -2.93
CA LYS A 106 -12.58 -0.74 -4.25
C LYS A 106 -14.07 -0.66 -4.59
N PRO A 107 -14.44 -0.44 -5.84
CA PRO A 107 -13.57 -0.18 -6.98
C PRO A 107 -13.06 1.26 -6.98
N PHE A 108 -11.84 1.43 -7.42
CA PHE A 108 -11.22 2.75 -7.50
C PHE A 108 -10.76 3.03 -8.94
N THR A 109 -10.59 4.30 -9.24
CA THR A 109 -10.11 4.73 -10.55
C THR A 109 -8.61 4.97 -10.51
N LYS A 110 -8.00 5.03 -11.69
CA LYS A 110 -6.61 5.40 -11.84
C LYS A 110 -6.32 6.75 -11.15
N ASP A 111 -7.19 7.75 -11.38
CA ASP A 111 -6.99 9.08 -10.82
C ASP A 111 -7.04 9.06 -9.29
N GLN A 112 -7.93 8.26 -8.71
CA GLN A 112 -8.01 8.13 -7.25
C GLN A 112 -6.73 7.53 -6.67
N VAL A 113 -6.21 6.48 -7.31
CA VAL A 113 -4.98 5.83 -6.85
C VAL A 113 -3.79 6.79 -6.94
N GLU A 114 -3.65 7.47 -8.06
CA GLU A 114 -2.55 8.43 -8.23
C GLU A 114 -2.64 9.57 -7.22
N ARG A 115 -3.83 10.11 -7.03
CA ARG A 115 -4.03 11.24 -6.12
C ARG A 115 -3.70 10.88 -4.68
N ILE A 116 -4.25 9.77 -4.18
CA ILE A 116 -4.02 9.37 -2.79
C ILE A 116 -2.55 9.05 -2.55
N THR A 117 -1.91 8.43 -3.53
CA THR A 117 -0.48 8.11 -3.44
C THR A 117 0.35 9.39 -3.32
N MET A 118 0.06 10.37 -4.17
CA MET A 118 0.78 11.65 -4.14
C MET A 118 0.54 12.40 -2.82
N GLU A 119 -0.70 12.42 -2.35
CA GLU A 119 -1.06 13.09 -1.11
C GLU A 119 -0.33 12.49 0.08
N VAL A 120 -0.31 11.16 0.17
CA VAL A 120 0.33 10.47 1.29
C VAL A 120 1.84 10.67 1.24
N LEU A 121 2.44 10.60 0.05
CA LEU A 121 3.89 10.84 -0.09
C LEU A 121 4.27 12.27 0.26
N SER A 122 3.39 13.23 0.05
CA SER A 122 3.65 14.64 0.34
C SER A 122 3.42 15.00 1.80
N SER A 123 2.73 14.17 2.55
CA SER A 123 2.44 14.46 3.97
C SER A 123 3.66 14.14 4.82
N GLU A 124 3.76 14.85 5.94
CA GLU A 124 4.88 14.64 6.86
C GLU A 124 4.50 13.83 8.08
#